data_f90265f71695e1480416178af874980a
#
_entry.id   f90265f71695e1480416178af874980a
#
_cell.length_a   1.000
_cell.length_b   1.000
_cell.length_c   1.000
_cell.angle_alpha   90.00
_cell.angle_beta   90.00
_cell.angle_gamma   90.00
#
_symmetry.space_group_name_H-M   'P 1'
#
loop_
_entity.id
_entity.type
_entity.pdbx_description
1 polymer ?
#
loop_
_entity_poly.entity_id
_entity_poly.type
_entity_poly.pdbx_seq_one_letter_code
_entity_poly.pdbx_strand_id
1 'polypeptide(L)'
;MEFLRVCREKAFDQVVVSMKSSNTRVMVAAYRLLVEAMEREGMDYPLHLGVTEAGNGIEGRIKSAVGIGALLADGIGDTIRVSLTEAPENEIPVAQLLVDHFARRSGEFAVKYSERYTPTRYCRRSDIQTPLIH
;
A
#
# COMPACT_ATOMS: atom_id res chain seq x y z
N MET A 1 1.25 -9.42 -13.42
CA MET A 1 1.94 -10.73 -13.44
C MET A 1 2.55 -11.09 -14.80
N GLU A 2 1.84 -11.00 -15.92
CA GLU A 2 2.40 -11.35 -17.24
C GLU A 2 3.74 -10.65 -17.54
N PHE A 3 3.80 -9.34 -17.29
CA PHE A 3 5.02 -8.58 -17.52
C PHE A 3 6.21 -9.10 -16.67
N LEU A 4 5.95 -9.49 -15.43
CA LEU A 4 6.98 -10.05 -14.55
C LEU A 4 7.44 -11.43 -15.02
N ARG A 5 6.54 -12.24 -15.58
CA ARG A 5 6.91 -13.53 -16.20
C ARG A 5 7.84 -13.33 -17.38
N VAL A 6 7.54 -12.34 -18.23
CA VAL A 6 8.43 -12.00 -19.37
C VAL A 6 9.79 -11.51 -18.88
N CYS A 7 9.84 -10.66 -17.85
CA CYS A 7 11.11 -10.22 -17.26
C CYS A 7 11.93 -11.42 -16.78
N ARG A 8 11.32 -12.34 -16.05
CA ARG A 8 11.97 -13.56 -15.57
C ARG A 8 12.47 -14.45 -16.71
N GLU A 9 11.64 -14.66 -17.74
CA GLU A 9 12.03 -15.43 -18.94
C GLU A 9 13.23 -14.83 -19.68
N LYS A 10 13.39 -13.52 -19.60
CA LYS A 10 14.51 -12.79 -20.22
C LYS A 10 15.69 -12.58 -19.28
N ALA A 11 15.67 -13.18 -18.09
CA ALA A 11 16.66 -12.98 -17.03
C ALA A 11 16.90 -11.48 -16.72
N PHE A 12 15.82 -10.70 -16.71
CA PHE A 12 15.83 -9.28 -16.39
C PHE A 12 15.26 -9.07 -14.99
N ASP A 13 16.18 -9.04 -13.99
CA ASP A 13 15.81 -9.02 -12.57
C ASP A 13 15.80 -7.61 -11.95
N GLN A 14 16.31 -6.60 -12.66
CA GLN A 14 16.34 -5.22 -12.17
C GLN A 14 15.00 -4.53 -12.36
N VAL A 15 14.01 -4.99 -11.62
CA VAL A 15 12.62 -4.54 -11.71
C VAL A 15 12.13 -4.07 -10.35
N VAL A 16 11.46 -2.92 -10.32
CA VAL A 16 10.68 -2.43 -9.18
C VAL A 16 9.23 -2.29 -9.63
N VAL A 17 8.31 -2.86 -8.88
CA VAL A 17 6.89 -2.89 -9.25
C VAL A 17 6.11 -1.82 -8.50
N SER A 18 5.21 -1.14 -9.21
CA SER A 18 4.35 -0.13 -8.63
C SER A 18 2.91 -0.25 -9.16
N MET A 19 1.95 -0.36 -8.23
CA MET A 19 0.51 -0.50 -8.52
C MET A 19 -0.26 0.73 -8.01
N LYS A 20 0.11 1.91 -8.52
CA LYS A 20 -0.46 3.17 -8.03
C LYS A 20 -1.91 3.36 -8.48
N SER A 21 -2.71 3.91 -7.58
CA SER A 21 -4.09 4.33 -7.84
C SER A 21 -4.44 5.54 -6.99
N SER A 22 -5.37 6.35 -7.46
CA SER A 22 -5.98 7.44 -6.68
C SER A 22 -7.01 6.93 -5.66
N ASN A 23 -7.55 5.73 -5.87
CA ASN A 23 -8.40 5.04 -4.93
C ASN A 23 -7.56 4.15 -4.00
N THR A 24 -7.43 4.53 -2.73
CA THR A 24 -6.62 3.84 -1.73
C THR A 24 -7.05 2.39 -1.50
N ARG A 25 -8.35 2.10 -1.52
CA ARG A 25 -8.86 0.74 -1.32
C ARG A 25 -8.50 -0.17 -2.49
N VAL A 26 -8.64 0.34 -3.71
CA VAL A 26 -8.25 -0.39 -4.93
C VAL A 26 -6.74 -0.62 -4.94
N MET A 27 -5.95 0.40 -4.58
CA MET A 27 -4.51 0.30 -4.51
C MET A 27 -4.08 -0.79 -3.51
N VAL A 28 -4.57 -0.74 -2.28
CA VAL A 28 -4.23 -1.72 -1.23
C VAL A 28 -4.61 -3.13 -1.66
N ALA A 29 -5.81 -3.33 -2.22
CA ALA A 29 -6.23 -4.62 -2.72
C ALA A 29 -5.34 -5.13 -3.87
N ALA A 30 -4.96 -4.25 -4.80
CA ALA A 30 -4.10 -4.60 -5.94
C ALA A 30 -2.70 -5.05 -5.50
N TYR A 31 -2.07 -4.34 -4.54
CA TYR A 31 -0.77 -4.75 -4.00
C TYR A 31 -0.85 -6.10 -3.28
N ARG A 32 -1.87 -6.32 -2.46
CA ARG A 32 -2.07 -7.58 -1.75
C ARG A 32 -2.22 -8.76 -2.71
N LEU A 33 -3.04 -8.60 -3.75
CA LEU A 33 -3.20 -9.60 -4.81
C LEU A 33 -1.91 -9.83 -5.59
N LEU A 34 -1.14 -8.76 -5.85
CA LEU A 34 0.14 -8.88 -6.54
C LEU A 34 1.15 -9.68 -5.71
N VAL A 35 1.29 -9.37 -4.42
CA VAL A 35 2.19 -10.10 -3.50
C VAL A 35 1.82 -11.57 -3.46
N GLU A 36 0.54 -11.88 -3.24
CA GLU A 36 0.05 -13.27 -3.23
C GLU A 36 0.36 -14.00 -4.56
N ALA A 37 0.20 -13.32 -5.69
CA ALA A 37 0.50 -13.89 -7.00
C ALA A 37 2.01 -14.05 -7.24
N MET A 38 2.84 -13.12 -6.76
CA MET A 38 4.29 -13.22 -6.83
C MET A 38 4.80 -14.38 -5.97
N GLU A 39 4.31 -14.51 -4.73
CA GLU A 39 4.66 -15.62 -3.83
C GLU A 39 4.34 -16.98 -4.42
N ARG A 40 3.15 -17.15 -5.01
CA ARG A 40 2.76 -18.41 -5.69
C ARG A 40 3.70 -18.79 -6.82
N GLU A 41 4.30 -17.81 -7.47
CA GLU A 41 5.20 -18.01 -8.61
C GLU A 41 6.69 -17.96 -8.23
N GLY A 42 7.00 -17.80 -6.91
CA GLY A 42 8.36 -17.69 -6.43
C GLY A 42 9.09 -16.45 -6.95
N MET A 43 8.38 -15.30 -6.96
CA MET A 43 8.92 -13.98 -7.31
C MET A 43 8.93 -13.09 -6.07
N ASP A 44 9.97 -12.25 -5.93
CA ASP A 44 10.19 -11.35 -4.80
C ASP A 44 10.62 -9.94 -5.23
N TYR A 45 10.09 -9.45 -6.35
CA TYR A 45 10.44 -8.13 -6.86
C TYR A 45 10.04 -7.02 -5.87
N PRO A 46 10.94 -6.04 -5.64
CA PRO A 46 10.67 -4.93 -4.73
C PRO A 46 9.47 -4.09 -5.18
N LEU A 47 8.74 -3.58 -4.20
CA LEU A 47 7.51 -2.84 -4.39
C LEU A 47 7.68 -1.36 -4.01
N HIS A 48 7.29 -0.47 -4.93
CA HIS A 48 7.26 0.97 -4.71
C HIS A 48 5.82 1.44 -4.46
N LEU A 49 5.53 1.86 -3.23
CA LEU A 49 4.20 2.27 -2.83
C LEU A 49 3.94 3.75 -3.11
N GLY A 50 2.71 4.08 -3.47
CA GLY A 50 2.30 5.47 -3.59
C GLY A 50 0.83 5.60 -3.98
N VAL A 51 0.17 6.61 -3.42
CA VAL A 51 -1.18 7.03 -3.83
C VAL A 51 -1.04 8.11 -4.89
N THR A 52 -1.65 7.91 -6.06
CA THR A 52 -1.65 8.90 -7.13
C THR A 52 -2.70 9.97 -6.83
N GLU A 53 -2.34 11.24 -7.04
CA GLU A 53 -3.27 12.36 -6.85
C GLU A 53 -3.94 12.36 -5.48
N ALA A 54 -3.13 12.24 -4.42
CA ALA A 54 -3.66 12.19 -3.07
C ALA A 54 -4.39 13.49 -2.68
N GLY A 55 -4.03 14.62 -3.27
CA GLY A 55 -4.59 15.92 -2.97
C GLY A 55 -3.63 16.81 -2.19
N ASN A 56 -4.15 17.91 -1.66
CA ASN A 56 -3.38 18.89 -0.90
C ASN A 56 -3.72 18.84 0.60
N GLY A 57 -2.95 19.57 1.39
CA GLY A 57 -3.22 19.77 2.81
C GLY A 57 -3.36 18.47 3.59
N ILE A 58 -4.28 18.49 4.55
CA ILE A 58 -4.57 17.35 5.44
C ILE A 58 -5.15 16.17 4.67
N GLU A 59 -6.03 16.40 3.70
CA GLU A 59 -6.67 15.31 2.94
C GLU A 59 -5.65 14.46 2.20
N GLY A 60 -4.71 15.09 1.49
CA GLY A 60 -3.63 14.39 0.79
C GLY A 60 -2.76 13.56 1.74
N ARG A 61 -2.46 14.11 2.92
CA ARG A 61 -1.68 13.44 3.96
C ARG A 61 -2.42 12.23 4.53
N ILE A 62 -3.71 12.40 4.87
CA ILE A 62 -4.55 11.30 5.38
C ILE A 62 -4.69 10.21 4.32
N LYS A 63 -4.96 10.57 3.07
CA LYS A 63 -5.12 9.62 1.97
C LYS A 63 -3.84 8.82 1.71
N SER A 64 -2.69 9.48 1.75
CA SER A 64 -1.38 8.82 1.65
C SER A 64 -1.12 7.91 2.84
N ALA A 65 -1.40 8.38 4.06
CA ALA A 65 -1.24 7.60 5.28
C ALA A 65 -2.13 6.33 5.29
N VAL A 66 -3.38 6.46 4.86
CA VAL A 66 -4.30 5.30 4.77
C VAL A 66 -3.84 4.30 3.72
N GLY A 67 -3.50 4.77 2.52
CA GLY A 67 -3.11 3.87 1.42
C GLY A 67 -1.75 3.21 1.64
N ILE A 68 -0.72 4.00 1.86
CA ILE A 68 0.66 3.51 2.07
C ILE A 68 0.75 2.81 3.43
N GLY A 69 0.20 3.42 4.48
CA GLY A 69 0.28 2.88 5.83
C GLY A 69 -0.40 1.52 5.99
N ALA A 70 -1.52 1.27 5.31
CA ALA A 70 -2.16 -0.05 5.31
C ALA A 70 -1.23 -1.14 4.78
N LEU A 71 -0.47 -0.85 3.72
CA LEU A 71 0.49 -1.80 3.14
C LEU A 71 1.73 -1.97 4.01
N LEU A 72 2.28 -0.88 4.55
CA LEU A 72 3.40 -0.94 5.49
C LEU A 72 3.04 -1.72 6.76
N ALA A 73 1.80 -1.61 7.24
CA ALA A 73 1.30 -2.41 8.36
C ALA A 73 1.22 -3.91 8.04
N ASP A 74 1.02 -4.27 6.78
CA ASP A 74 1.05 -5.65 6.30
C ASP A 74 2.50 -6.16 6.04
N GLY A 75 3.51 -5.30 6.19
CA GLY A 75 4.90 -5.62 5.83
C GLY A 75 5.18 -5.56 4.32
N ILE A 76 4.31 -4.90 3.57
CA ILE A 76 4.41 -4.76 2.11
C ILE A 76 5.00 -3.40 1.76
N GLY A 77 6.06 -3.37 0.95
CA GLY A 77 6.67 -2.18 0.37
C GLY A 77 8.12 -1.96 0.79
N ASP A 78 8.94 -1.68 -0.19
CA ASP A 78 10.39 -1.46 -0.04
C ASP A 78 10.75 0.02 -0.15
N THR A 79 10.02 0.74 -0.96
CA THR A 79 10.14 2.20 -1.10
C THR A 79 8.76 2.85 -1.18
N ILE A 80 8.67 4.12 -0.80
CA ILE A 80 7.42 4.87 -0.86
C ILE A 80 7.58 6.22 -1.54
N ARG A 81 6.49 6.74 -2.11
CA ARG A 81 6.35 8.13 -2.51
C ARG A 81 5.02 8.69 -2.02
N VAL A 82 5.08 9.76 -1.26
CA VAL A 82 3.93 10.62 -1.02
C VAL A 82 3.81 11.59 -2.19
N SER A 83 2.61 11.78 -2.73
CA SER A 83 2.35 12.70 -3.83
C SER A 83 1.24 13.67 -3.43
N LEU A 84 1.63 14.91 -3.18
CA LEU A 84 0.73 15.99 -2.78
C LEU A 84 0.62 17.02 -3.90
N THR A 85 -0.48 17.77 -3.92
CA THR A 85 -0.64 18.95 -4.80
C THR A 85 -0.05 20.19 -4.10
N GLU A 86 1.22 20.06 -3.67
CA GLU A 86 1.98 21.08 -2.94
C GLU A 86 3.42 21.16 -3.49
N ALA A 87 4.24 22.03 -2.93
CA ALA A 87 5.66 22.08 -3.23
C ALA A 87 6.32 20.72 -2.86
N PRO A 88 7.18 20.15 -3.72
CA PRO A 88 7.72 18.80 -3.53
C PRO A 88 8.44 18.57 -2.20
N GLU A 89 9.04 19.61 -1.63
CA GLU A 89 9.70 19.56 -0.32
C GLU A 89 8.74 19.21 0.82
N ASN A 90 7.45 19.47 0.68
CA ASN A 90 6.42 19.13 1.67
C ASN A 90 6.08 17.63 1.70
N GLU A 91 6.42 16.89 0.64
CA GLU A 91 6.20 15.44 0.55
C GLU A 91 7.17 14.66 1.44
N ILE A 92 8.42 15.14 1.56
CA ILE A 92 9.51 14.45 2.27
C ILE A 92 9.21 14.23 3.76
N PRO A 93 8.81 15.27 4.54
CA PRO A 93 8.50 15.07 5.96
C PRO A 93 7.34 14.10 6.19
N VAL A 94 6.34 14.09 5.31
CA VAL A 94 5.20 13.20 5.40
C VAL A 94 5.62 11.75 5.12
N ALA A 95 6.43 11.53 4.08
CA ALA A 95 6.97 10.23 3.76
C ALA A 95 7.85 9.69 4.91
N GLN A 96 8.74 10.53 5.45
CA GLN A 96 9.61 10.15 6.57
C GLN A 96 8.81 9.80 7.82
N LEU A 97 7.78 10.58 8.15
CA LEU A 97 6.91 10.30 9.30
C LEU A 97 6.21 8.93 9.16
N LEU A 98 5.76 8.58 7.96
CA LEU A 98 5.15 7.27 7.71
C LEU A 98 6.17 6.15 7.90
N VAL A 99 7.35 6.27 7.30
CA VAL A 99 8.41 5.24 7.41
C VAL A 99 8.80 5.06 8.88
N ASP A 100 9.07 6.14 9.60
CA ASP A 100 9.48 6.10 11.02
C ASP A 100 8.41 5.47 11.91
N HIS A 101 7.13 5.75 11.61
CA HIS A 101 6.02 5.20 12.37
C HIS A 101 5.98 3.66 12.27
N PHE A 102 6.14 3.12 11.07
CA PHE A 102 6.06 1.67 10.85
C PHE A 102 7.38 0.96 11.14
N ALA A 103 8.55 1.58 10.92
CA ALA A 103 9.85 1.02 11.28
C ALA A 103 9.97 0.71 12.77
N ARG A 104 9.39 1.55 13.64
CA ARG A 104 9.36 1.32 15.10
C ARG A 104 8.43 0.20 15.53
N ARG A 105 7.51 -0.21 14.66
CA ARG A 105 6.49 -1.23 14.93
C ARG A 105 6.75 -2.56 14.23
N SER A 106 7.86 -2.70 13.53
CA SER A 106 8.26 -3.95 12.90
C SER A 106 8.45 -5.04 13.98
N GLY A 107 7.46 -5.91 14.12
CA GLY A 107 7.39 -6.96 15.14
C GLY A 107 6.04 -7.04 15.87
N GLU A 108 5.26 -5.97 15.92
CA GLU A 108 3.96 -5.95 16.62
C GLU A 108 2.76 -6.25 15.71
N PHE A 109 2.92 -6.19 14.39
CA PHE A 109 1.83 -6.40 13.44
C PHE A 109 2.07 -7.58 12.50
N ALA A 110 2.12 -8.78 13.07
CA ALA A 110 1.74 -9.94 12.27
C ALA A 110 0.20 -9.96 12.20
N VAL A 111 -0.39 -9.18 11.31
CA VAL A 111 -1.80 -9.35 10.98
C VAL A 111 -1.92 -10.70 10.30
N LYS A 112 -2.32 -11.72 11.06
CA LYS A 112 -2.76 -12.99 10.47
C LYS A 112 -3.91 -12.63 9.54
N TYR A 113 -3.66 -12.66 8.25
CA TYR A 113 -4.71 -12.61 7.25
C TYR A 113 -5.74 -13.67 7.61
N SER A 114 -6.90 -13.26 8.09
CA SER A 114 -7.99 -14.20 8.25
C SER A 114 -8.46 -14.55 6.83
N GLU A 115 -8.58 -15.83 6.51
CA GLU A 115 -9.09 -16.38 5.26
C GLU A 115 -10.50 -15.86 4.87
N ARG A 116 -11.07 -14.97 5.68
CA ARG A 116 -12.39 -14.36 5.52
C ARG A 116 -12.39 -13.06 4.71
N TYR A 117 -11.24 -12.52 4.32
CA TYR A 117 -11.20 -11.30 3.53
C TYR A 117 -11.19 -11.64 2.04
N THR A 118 -12.36 -11.63 1.41
CA THR A 118 -12.48 -11.58 -0.04
C THR A 118 -12.45 -10.12 -0.48
N PRO A 119 -11.45 -9.67 -1.25
CA PRO A 119 -11.29 -8.25 -1.66
C PRO A 119 -12.49 -7.69 -2.43
N THR A 120 -13.32 -8.56 -2.99
CA THR A 120 -14.47 -8.23 -3.84
C THR A 120 -15.80 -8.20 -3.10
N ARG A 121 -15.86 -8.64 -1.85
CA ARG A 121 -17.10 -8.64 -1.06
C ARG A 121 -17.02 -7.58 0.02
N TYR A 122 -17.60 -6.42 -0.24
CA TYR A 122 -17.89 -5.42 0.77
C TYR A 122 -18.99 -5.96 1.68
N CYS A 123 -18.62 -6.54 2.82
CA CYS A 123 -19.55 -6.78 3.91
C CYS A 123 -19.55 -5.56 4.81
N ARG A 124 -20.63 -4.80 4.77
CA ARG A 124 -20.89 -3.77 5.79
C ARG A 124 -20.99 -4.51 7.13
N ARG A 125 -20.04 -4.26 8.04
CA ARG A 125 -20.21 -4.73 9.41
C ARG A 125 -21.40 -3.99 10.01
N SER A 126 -22.46 -4.70 10.27
CA SER A 126 -23.68 -4.16 10.91
C SER A 126 -23.48 -3.87 12.40
N ASP A 127 -22.37 -4.29 12.96
CA ASP A 127 -22.01 -4.20 14.37
C ASP A 127 -21.10 -3.00 14.72
N ILE A 128 -20.65 -2.23 13.72
CA ILE A 128 -19.96 -0.98 13.98
C ILE A 128 -21.00 0.13 14.10
N GLN A 129 -21.38 0.47 15.33
CA GLN A 129 -22.02 1.74 15.62
C GLN A 129 -20.98 2.83 15.35
N THR A 130 -21.20 3.60 14.29
CA THR A 130 -20.42 4.83 14.06
C THR A 130 -20.73 5.79 15.21
N PRO A 131 -19.75 6.22 16.02
CA PRO A 131 -20.01 7.25 17.02
C PRO A 131 -20.51 8.50 16.30
N LEU A 132 -21.68 8.97 16.68
CA LEU A 132 -22.17 10.27 16.24
C LEU A 132 -21.25 11.33 16.84
N ILE A 133 -20.51 12.00 15.98
CA ILE A 133 -19.77 13.19 16.35
C ILE A 133 -20.81 14.32 16.45
N HIS A 134 -21.11 14.75 17.66
CA HIS A 134 -21.89 15.95 17.94
C HIS A 134 -21.01 17.18 17.91
#